data_8d3250e6aed3e091896b433ab9e7817d
#
_entry.id   8d3250e6aed3e091896b433ab9e7817d
#
_cell.length_a   1.000
_cell.length_b   1.000
_cell.length_c   1.000
_cell.angle_alpha   90.00
_cell.angle_beta   90.00
_cell.angle_gamma   90.00
#
_symmetry.space_group_name_H-M   'P 1'
#
loop_
_entity.id
_entity.type
_entity.pdbx_description
1 polymer ?
#
loop_
_entity_poly.entity_id
_entity_poly.type
_entity_poly.pdbx_seq_one_letter_code
_entity_poly.pdbx_strand_id
1 'polypeptide(L)'
;MYESLQQMQEICETENKAFWELVMEEEANEKQNSYEEVFEMMRSMYRAMVQADENYDDRRSASQMTGGAGELMAKWNRDEKTLSGPFLGQVMERALKMAESNACMKRIVAAPTAGSCGVLPAVMITYQKLEKCPEDEIVKALFVAAGIGQIIASRASIAGAQGGCQAEIGSASAMTAGALVFLRGGSLQQIYEATALALKGLLGLVCDPVAGLVEVPCVKRNVIGAVNAVSCSDMAMAEITSFIPVDQVIDAMDEIGRNMPCQYKETSQGGLAVTPAGKSVVL
;
A
#
# COMPACT_ATOMS: atom_id res chain seq x y z
N MET A 1 -22.12 -4.91 -1.18
CA MET A 1 -20.92 -4.29 -0.51
C MET A 1 -20.89 -4.74 0.94
N TYR A 2 -19.76 -5.29 1.42
CA TYR A 2 -19.60 -5.79 2.77
C TYR A 2 -19.33 -4.64 3.75
N GLU A 3 -19.76 -4.80 5.00
CA GLU A 3 -19.65 -3.75 6.04
C GLU A 3 -18.41 -3.91 6.92
N SER A 4 -17.80 -5.12 6.97
CA SER A 4 -16.64 -5.40 7.82
C SER A 4 -15.85 -6.61 7.30
N LEU A 5 -14.58 -6.69 7.70
CA LEU A 5 -13.75 -7.88 7.45
C LEU A 5 -14.26 -9.09 8.22
N GLN A 6 -14.81 -8.87 9.42
CA GLN A 6 -15.46 -9.94 10.18
C GLN A 6 -16.64 -10.54 9.42
N GLN A 7 -17.52 -9.73 8.85
CA GLN A 7 -18.63 -10.22 8.01
C GLN A 7 -18.11 -11.04 6.82
N MET A 8 -17.07 -10.58 6.15
CA MET A 8 -16.47 -11.31 5.03
C MET A 8 -15.90 -12.67 5.50
N GLN A 9 -15.30 -12.73 6.69
CA GLN A 9 -14.83 -13.99 7.26
C GLN A 9 -15.98 -14.98 7.49
N GLU A 10 -17.06 -14.53 8.11
CA GLU A 10 -18.25 -15.35 8.38
C GLU A 10 -18.83 -15.95 7.10
N ILE A 11 -18.85 -15.16 6.01
CA ILE A 11 -19.30 -15.62 4.69
C ILE A 11 -18.31 -16.63 4.10
N CYS A 12 -17.01 -16.35 4.13
CA CYS A 12 -15.97 -17.28 3.66
C CYS A 12 -16.08 -18.64 4.35
N GLU A 13 -16.27 -18.64 5.67
CA GLU A 13 -16.40 -19.86 6.47
C GLU A 13 -17.71 -20.60 6.15
N THR A 14 -18.85 -19.89 6.02
CA THR A 14 -20.16 -20.47 5.75
C THR A 14 -20.26 -21.07 4.35
N GLU A 15 -19.71 -20.37 3.35
CA GLU A 15 -19.77 -20.77 1.95
C GLU A 15 -18.56 -21.62 1.51
N ASN A 16 -17.59 -21.82 2.41
CA ASN A 16 -16.32 -22.51 2.13
C ASN A 16 -15.59 -21.89 0.90
N LYS A 17 -15.56 -20.56 0.84
CA LYS A 17 -14.92 -19.78 -0.20
C LYS A 17 -13.62 -19.17 0.30
N ALA A 18 -12.62 -19.05 -0.58
CA ALA A 18 -11.45 -18.24 -0.30
C ALA A 18 -11.81 -16.73 -0.33
N PHE A 19 -11.12 -15.93 0.48
CA PHE A 19 -11.38 -14.49 0.58
C PHE A 19 -11.25 -13.76 -0.77
N TRP A 20 -10.27 -14.13 -1.59
CA TRP A 20 -10.08 -13.53 -2.92
C TRP A 20 -11.23 -13.88 -3.89
N GLU A 21 -11.84 -15.08 -3.76
CA GLU A 21 -12.99 -15.49 -4.56
C GLU A 21 -14.21 -14.66 -4.21
N LEU A 22 -14.43 -14.43 -2.91
CA LEU A 22 -15.55 -13.61 -2.44
C LEU A 22 -15.45 -12.17 -2.99
N VAL A 23 -14.25 -11.57 -2.96
CA VAL A 23 -14.01 -10.21 -3.48
C VAL A 23 -14.19 -10.16 -4.99
N MET A 24 -13.69 -11.14 -5.72
CA MET A 24 -13.83 -11.24 -7.18
C MET A 24 -15.28 -11.41 -7.59
N GLU A 25 -16.06 -12.22 -6.86
CA GLU A 25 -17.47 -12.44 -7.12
C GLU A 25 -18.30 -11.17 -6.89
N GLU A 26 -18.03 -10.42 -5.82
CA GLU A 26 -18.70 -9.13 -5.59
C GLU A 26 -18.45 -8.16 -6.75
N GLU A 27 -17.18 -8.01 -7.17
CA GLU A 27 -16.80 -7.15 -8.29
C GLU A 27 -17.47 -7.59 -9.60
N ALA A 28 -17.54 -8.90 -9.88
CA ALA A 28 -18.20 -9.45 -11.05
C ALA A 28 -19.69 -9.14 -11.06
N ASN A 29 -20.36 -9.30 -9.92
CA ASN A 29 -21.78 -9.01 -9.77
C ASN A 29 -22.08 -7.52 -9.90
N GLU A 30 -21.27 -6.66 -9.26
CA GLU A 30 -21.47 -5.20 -9.31
C GLU A 30 -21.29 -4.65 -10.72
N LYS A 31 -20.29 -5.12 -11.45
CA LYS A 31 -19.98 -4.66 -12.82
C LYS A 31 -20.72 -5.43 -13.92
N GLN A 32 -21.45 -6.49 -13.57
CA GLN A 32 -22.11 -7.40 -14.53
C GLN A 32 -21.13 -8.03 -15.53
N ASN A 33 -19.91 -8.32 -15.07
CA ASN A 33 -18.87 -8.98 -15.83
C ASN A 33 -18.77 -10.46 -15.44
N SER A 34 -18.16 -11.28 -16.32
CA SER A 34 -17.77 -12.64 -15.97
C SER A 34 -16.59 -12.67 -15.01
N TYR A 35 -16.42 -13.77 -14.27
CA TYR A 35 -15.25 -13.97 -13.40
C TYR A 35 -13.93 -13.90 -14.16
N GLU A 36 -13.90 -14.44 -15.36
CA GLU A 36 -12.71 -14.41 -16.22
C GLU A 36 -12.35 -12.96 -16.63
N GLU A 37 -13.33 -12.15 -17.01
CA GLU A 37 -13.11 -10.75 -17.34
C GLU A 37 -12.57 -9.95 -16.14
N VAL A 38 -13.14 -10.15 -14.95
CA VAL A 38 -12.69 -9.48 -13.72
C VAL A 38 -11.28 -9.92 -13.36
N PHE A 39 -10.95 -11.20 -13.48
CA PHE A 39 -9.62 -11.73 -13.23
C PHE A 39 -8.58 -11.15 -14.20
N GLU A 40 -8.90 -11.07 -15.51
CA GLU A 40 -8.03 -10.48 -16.52
C GLU A 40 -7.87 -8.95 -16.35
N MET A 41 -8.89 -8.25 -15.87
CA MET A 41 -8.77 -6.84 -15.51
C MET A 41 -7.75 -6.64 -14.38
N MET A 42 -7.81 -7.45 -13.31
CA MET A 42 -6.84 -7.40 -12.21
C MET A 42 -5.44 -7.79 -12.69
N ARG A 43 -5.32 -8.82 -13.55
CA ARG A 43 -4.05 -9.20 -14.19
C ARG A 43 -3.45 -8.06 -14.99
N SER A 44 -4.28 -7.34 -15.74
CA SER A 44 -3.85 -6.17 -16.52
C SER A 44 -3.34 -5.04 -15.62
N MET A 45 -3.97 -4.82 -14.45
CA MET A 45 -3.48 -3.89 -13.44
C MET A 45 -2.11 -4.31 -12.90
N TYR A 46 -1.94 -5.60 -12.58
CA TYR A 46 -0.64 -6.12 -12.14
C TYR A 46 0.45 -5.90 -13.19
N ARG A 47 0.17 -6.25 -14.44
CA ARG A 47 1.12 -6.01 -15.55
C ARG A 47 1.46 -4.54 -15.72
N ALA A 48 0.51 -3.64 -15.48
CA ALA A 48 0.78 -2.19 -15.49
C ALA A 48 1.70 -1.77 -14.32
N MET A 49 1.59 -2.41 -13.14
CA MET A 49 2.53 -2.21 -12.02
C MET A 49 3.94 -2.66 -12.42
N VAL A 50 4.07 -3.85 -13.02
CA VAL A 50 5.37 -4.37 -13.49
C VAL A 50 5.99 -3.45 -14.55
N GLN A 51 5.20 -3.00 -15.53
CA GLN A 51 5.67 -2.06 -16.54
C GLN A 51 6.13 -0.72 -15.95
N ALA A 52 5.46 -0.24 -14.88
CA ALA A 52 5.88 0.98 -14.20
C ALA A 52 7.24 0.82 -13.50
N ASP A 53 7.51 -0.36 -12.90
CA ASP A 53 8.83 -0.70 -12.32
C ASP A 53 9.92 -0.75 -13.40
N GLU A 54 9.64 -1.40 -14.52
CA GLU A 54 10.58 -1.58 -15.62
C GLU A 54 10.88 -0.28 -16.39
N ASN A 55 9.90 0.62 -16.49
CA ASN A 55 10.02 1.90 -17.17
C ASN A 55 10.53 3.03 -16.27
N TYR A 56 11.04 2.72 -15.09
CA TYR A 56 11.66 3.71 -14.23
C TYR A 56 12.89 4.33 -14.92
N ASP A 57 13.05 5.63 -14.77
CA ASP A 57 14.30 6.35 -15.01
C ASP A 57 14.61 7.28 -13.84
N ASP A 58 15.86 7.67 -13.69
CA ASP A 58 16.39 8.42 -12.56
C ASP A 58 16.26 9.94 -12.70
N ARG A 59 15.47 10.42 -13.69
CA ARG A 59 15.26 11.86 -13.87
C ARG A 59 14.65 12.50 -12.64
N ARG A 60 14.97 13.76 -12.43
CA ARG A 60 14.34 14.54 -11.37
C ARG A 60 12.94 15.01 -11.79
N SER A 61 12.08 15.15 -10.77
CA SER A 61 10.76 15.79 -10.92
C SER A 61 10.90 17.25 -11.37
N ALA A 62 9.79 17.85 -11.82
CA ALA A 62 9.78 19.25 -12.22
C ALA A 62 10.21 20.21 -11.10
N SER A 63 9.85 19.89 -9.85
CA SER A 63 10.26 20.67 -8.66
C SER A 63 11.73 20.49 -8.27
N GLN A 64 12.43 19.51 -8.80
CA GLN A 64 13.79 19.09 -8.46
C GLN A 64 13.94 18.50 -7.03
N MET A 65 12.84 18.33 -6.27
CA MET A 65 12.89 17.81 -4.90
C MET A 65 13.15 16.31 -4.83
N THR A 66 12.74 15.56 -5.85
CA THR A 66 12.89 14.09 -5.88
C THR A 66 13.38 13.59 -7.23
N GLY A 67 13.86 12.35 -7.28
CA GLY A 67 14.40 11.67 -8.46
C GLY A 67 15.77 11.08 -8.18
N GLY A 68 16.02 9.90 -8.74
CA GLY A 68 17.28 9.17 -8.65
C GLY A 68 17.47 8.34 -7.36
N ALA A 69 16.58 8.42 -6.39
CA ALA A 69 16.71 7.63 -5.15
C ALA A 69 16.51 6.14 -5.42
N GLY A 70 15.64 5.76 -6.36
CA GLY A 70 15.47 4.38 -6.81
C GLY A 70 16.75 3.78 -7.36
N GLU A 71 17.50 4.52 -8.21
CA GLU A 71 18.77 4.05 -8.75
C GLU A 71 19.88 3.99 -7.67
N LEU A 72 19.91 4.95 -6.75
CA LEU A 72 20.85 4.91 -5.63
C LEU A 72 20.63 3.66 -4.76
N MET A 73 19.35 3.32 -4.50
CA MET A 73 19.02 2.12 -3.73
C MET A 73 19.35 0.83 -4.51
N ALA A 74 19.08 0.81 -5.82
CA ALA A 74 19.46 -0.30 -6.70
C ALA A 74 20.97 -0.56 -6.69
N LYS A 75 21.77 0.51 -6.77
CA LYS A 75 23.23 0.40 -6.64
C LYS A 75 23.67 -0.15 -5.28
N TRP A 76 23.06 0.36 -4.19
CA TRP A 76 23.34 -0.11 -2.84
C TRP A 76 23.05 -1.59 -2.66
N ASN A 77 21.95 -2.07 -3.26
CA ASN A 77 21.59 -3.49 -3.27
C ASN A 77 22.59 -4.33 -4.07
N ARG A 78 23.00 -3.88 -5.26
CA ARG A 78 24.01 -4.58 -6.09
C ARG A 78 25.36 -4.69 -5.39
N ASP A 79 25.71 -3.68 -4.60
CA ASP A 79 26.96 -3.67 -3.80
C ASP A 79 26.86 -4.53 -2.52
N GLU A 80 25.72 -5.20 -2.28
CA GLU A 80 25.43 -6.06 -1.10
C GLU A 80 25.66 -5.34 0.25
N LYS A 81 25.41 -4.04 0.31
CA LYS A 81 25.65 -3.18 1.48
C LYS A 81 24.45 -3.04 2.41
N THR A 82 23.28 -3.51 1.98
CA THR A 82 22.04 -3.37 2.76
C THR A 82 22.04 -4.30 3.98
N LEU A 83 21.66 -3.76 5.14
CA LEU A 83 21.43 -4.54 6.36
C LEU A 83 20.09 -5.29 6.34
N SER A 84 19.18 -4.89 5.45
CA SER A 84 17.81 -5.40 5.40
C SER A 84 17.65 -6.72 4.63
N GLY A 85 18.76 -7.28 4.11
CA GLY A 85 18.73 -8.47 3.26
C GLY A 85 18.15 -8.22 1.87
N PRO A 86 18.20 -9.24 0.97
CA PRO A 86 17.83 -9.07 -0.43
C PRO A 86 16.37 -8.71 -0.65
N PHE A 87 15.44 -9.27 0.13
CA PHE A 87 14.01 -9.03 -0.04
C PHE A 87 13.64 -7.57 0.26
N LEU A 88 13.90 -7.12 1.48
CA LEU A 88 13.60 -5.74 1.87
C LEU A 88 14.41 -4.71 1.08
N GLY A 89 15.66 -5.02 0.71
CA GLY A 89 16.46 -4.17 -0.16
C GLY A 89 15.77 -3.89 -1.49
N GLN A 90 15.25 -4.93 -2.15
CA GLN A 90 14.51 -4.80 -3.41
C GLN A 90 13.13 -4.14 -3.23
N VAL A 91 12.44 -4.41 -2.11
CA VAL A 91 11.19 -3.72 -1.77
C VAL A 91 11.42 -2.21 -1.65
N MET A 92 12.45 -1.78 -0.91
CA MET A 92 12.79 -0.35 -0.78
C MET A 92 13.13 0.29 -2.12
N GLU A 93 13.91 -0.39 -2.96
CA GLU A 93 14.25 0.06 -4.31
C GLU A 93 13.00 0.31 -5.15
N ARG A 94 12.10 -0.68 -5.24
CA ARG A 94 10.88 -0.57 -6.05
C ARG A 94 9.89 0.46 -5.50
N ALA A 95 9.76 0.55 -4.19
CA ALA A 95 8.92 1.56 -3.56
C ALA A 95 9.36 2.98 -3.94
N LEU A 96 10.69 3.23 -3.96
CA LEU A 96 11.26 4.50 -4.43
C LEU A 96 11.00 4.71 -5.92
N LYS A 97 11.29 3.72 -6.76
CA LYS A 97 11.08 3.80 -8.23
C LYS A 97 9.64 4.14 -8.59
N MET A 98 8.66 3.47 -7.96
CA MET A 98 7.24 3.74 -8.21
C MET A 98 6.83 5.14 -7.78
N ALA A 99 7.19 5.54 -6.57
CA ALA A 99 6.82 6.83 -6.05
C ALA A 99 7.52 8.00 -6.80
N GLU A 100 8.76 7.82 -7.23
CA GLU A 100 9.45 8.80 -8.10
C GLU A 100 8.85 8.83 -9.50
N SER A 101 8.40 7.69 -10.05
CA SER A 101 7.66 7.65 -11.30
C SER A 101 6.37 8.46 -11.23
N ASN A 102 5.61 8.35 -10.12
CA ASN A 102 4.45 9.20 -9.87
C ASN A 102 4.83 10.69 -9.82
N ALA A 103 5.86 11.05 -9.06
CA ALA A 103 6.34 12.43 -8.95
C ALA A 103 6.78 13.01 -10.32
N CYS A 104 7.27 12.17 -11.23
CA CYS A 104 7.65 12.52 -12.58
C CYS A 104 6.50 12.40 -13.60
N MET A 105 5.24 12.31 -13.13
CA MET A 105 4.03 12.23 -13.97
C MET A 105 4.02 11.05 -14.95
N LYS A 106 4.68 9.95 -14.59
CA LYS A 106 4.65 8.71 -15.36
C LYS A 106 3.42 7.86 -14.97
N ARG A 107 3.11 6.90 -15.84
CA ARG A 107 2.05 5.93 -15.56
C ARG A 107 2.40 5.07 -14.35
N ILE A 108 1.50 5.04 -13.38
CA ILE A 108 1.52 4.15 -12.21
C ILE A 108 0.12 3.55 -12.00
N VAL A 109 0.01 2.60 -11.09
CA VAL A 109 -1.29 2.13 -10.57
C VAL A 109 -1.48 2.68 -9.17
N ALA A 110 -2.56 3.40 -8.93
CA ALA A 110 -2.95 3.85 -7.60
C ALA A 110 -3.43 2.65 -6.76
N ALA A 111 -2.82 2.41 -5.59
CA ALA A 111 -3.15 1.27 -4.73
C ALA A 111 -2.93 1.61 -3.23
N PRO A 112 -3.93 2.20 -2.52
CA PRO A 112 -5.21 2.69 -3.03
C PRO A 112 -5.14 4.07 -3.68
N THR A 113 -4.10 4.89 -3.44
CA THR A 113 -3.95 6.25 -3.97
C THR A 113 -2.65 6.41 -4.76
N ALA A 114 -2.53 7.51 -5.52
CA ALA A 114 -1.29 7.86 -6.20
C ALA A 114 -0.15 8.13 -5.20
N GLY A 115 -0.46 8.72 -4.04
CA GLY A 115 0.51 9.00 -2.98
C GLY A 115 1.12 7.75 -2.34
N SER A 116 0.43 6.61 -2.42
CA SER A 116 0.87 5.32 -1.88
C SER A 116 1.17 4.26 -2.95
N CYS A 117 1.27 4.66 -4.21
CA CYS A 117 1.41 3.76 -5.37
C CYS A 117 2.64 2.84 -5.35
N GLY A 118 3.63 3.12 -4.51
CA GLY A 118 4.84 2.30 -4.39
C GLY A 118 4.75 1.17 -3.38
N VAL A 119 3.76 1.17 -2.47
CA VAL A 119 3.71 0.20 -1.35
C VAL A 119 3.38 -1.21 -1.85
N LEU A 120 2.19 -1.41 -2.37
CA LEU A 120 1.70 -2.70 -2.83
C LEU A 120 2.53 -3.26 -4.00
N PRO A 121 2.78 -2.51 -5.09
CA PRO A 121 3.55 -3.02 -6.21
C PRO A 121 4.98 -3.44 -5.83
N ALA A 122 5.67 -2.68 -4.96
CA ALA A 122 7.03 -3.00 -4.56
C ALA A 122 7.14 -4.38 -3.90
N VAL A 123 6.20 -4.71 -3.02
CA VAL A 123 6.18 -5.99 -2.31
C VAL A 123 5.77 -7.13 -3.24
N MET A 124 4.68 -6.94 -4.01
CA MET A 124 4.15 -7.99 -4.90
C MET A 124 5.14 -8.38 -6.01
N ILE A 125 5.76 -7.39 -6.66
CA ILE A 125 6.76 -7.65 -7.72
C ILE A 125 8.02 -8.29 -7.13
N THR A 126 8.47 -7.83 -5.95
CA THR A 126 9.64 -8.44 -5.31
C THR A 126 9.37 -9.88 -4.93
N TYR A 127 8.20 -10.16 -4.33
CA TYR A 127 7.80 -11.53 -3.98
C TYR A 127 7.74 -12.42 -5.21
N GLN A 128 7.07 -11.98 -6.27
CA GLN A 128 7.00 -12.75 -7.51
C GLN A 128 8.38 -13.11 -8.05
N LYS A 129 9.29 -12.14 -8.10
CA LYS A 129 10.62 -12.33 -8.70
C LYS A 129 11.53 -13.24 -7.86
N LEU A 130 11.53 -13.06 -6.53
CA LEU A 130 12.41 -13.83 -5.65
C LEU A 130 11.88 -15.23 -5.33
N GLU A 131 10.59 -15.36 -5.09
CA GLU A 131 9.95 -16.64 -4.76
C GLU A 131 9.47 -17.40 -6.01
N LYS A 132 9.65 -16.83 -7.21
CA LYS A 132 9.19 -17.39 -8.49
C LYS A 132 7.69 -17.73 -8.47
N CYS A 133 6.91 -16.88 -7.80
CA CYS A 133 5.48 -17.05 -7.63
C CYS A 133 4.76 -16.92 -8.99
N PRO A 134 3.82 -17.81 -9.33
CA PRO A 134 3.01 -17.66 -10.54
C PRO A 134 2.23 -16.36 -10.55
N GLU A 135 2.06 -15.75 -11.75
CA GLU A 135 1.33 -14.47 -11.89
C GLU A 135 -0.09 -14.58 -11.34
N ASP A 136 -0.77 -15.70 -11.54
CA ASP A 136 -2.14 -15.91 -11.08
C ASP A 136 -2.26 -15.83 -9.56
N GLU A 137 -1.28 -16.32 -8.81
CA GLU A 137 -1.27 -16.21 -7.35
C GLU A 137 -1.10 -14.75 -6.90
N ILE A 138 -0.28 -13.97 -7.63
CA ILE A 138 -0.17 -12.53 -7.37
C ILE A 138 -1.51 -11.84 -7.66
N VAL A 139 -2.19 -12.20 -8.74
CA VAL A 139 -3.51 -11.64 -9.08
C VAL A 139 -4.54 -11.95 -7.98
N LYS A 140 -4.57 -13.19 -7.45
CA LYS A 140 -5.41 -13.55 -6.29
C LYS A 140 -5.07 -12.70 -5.06
N ALA A 141 -3.79 -12.49 -4.78
CA ALA A 141 -3.35 -11.63 -3.68
C ALA A 141 -3.78 -10.17 -3.86
N LEU A 142 -3.86 -9.67 -5.09
CA LEU A 142 -4.39 -8.34 -5.37
C LEU A 142 -5.89 -8.24 -5.09
N PHE A 143 -6.68 -9.29 -5.29
CA PHE A 143 -8.07 -9.33 -4.83
C PHE A 143 -8.14 -9.30 -3.29
N VAL A 144 -7.26 -10.01 -2.59
CA VAL A 144 -7.17 -9.89 -1.11
C VAL A 144 -6.89 -8.45 -0.71
N ALA A 145 -5.90 -7.81 -1.33
CA ALA A 145 -5.60 -6.40 -1.09
C ALA A 145 -6.80 -5.50 -1.37
N ALA A 146 -7.51 -5.72 -2.49
CA ALA A 146 -8.68 -4.93 -2.88
C ALA A 146 -9.81 -5.05 -1.86
N GLY A 147 -10.14 -6.26 -1.38
CA GLY A 147 -11.17 -6.47 -0.36
C GLY A 147 -10.85 -5.77 0.96
N ILE A 148 -9.60 -5.83 1.42
CA ILE A 148 -9.15 -5.06 2.59
C ILE A 148 -9.31 -3.56 2.35
N GLY A 149 -8.85 -3.06 1.20
CA GLY A 149 -8.94 -1.65 0.83
C GLY A 149 -10.38 -1.14 0.72
N GLN A 150 -11.29 -1.95 0.23
CA GLN A 150 -12.73 -1.65 0.14
C GLN A 150 -13.36 -1.43 1.53
N ILE A 151 -13.07 -2.32 2.48
CA ILE A 151 -13.56 -2.16 3.86
C ILE A 151 -12.95 -0.92 4.53
N ILE A 152 -11.65 -0.66 4.34
CA ILE A 152 -11.03 0.56 4.84
C ILE A 152 -11.69 1.80 4.23
N ALA A 153 -11.94 1.81 2.92
CA ALA A 153 -12.56 2.93 2.22
C ALA A 153 -14.01 3.19 2.67
N SER A 154 -14.76 2.12 2.99
CA SER A 154 -16.17 2.23 3.41
C SER A 154 -16.34 2.65 4.87
N ARG A 155 -15.45 2.21 5.77
CA ARG A 155 -15.54 2.47 7.22
C ARG A 155 -14.75 3.71 7.66
N ALA A 156 -13.70 4.05 6.91
CA ALA A 156 -12.83 5.19 7.19
C ALA A 156 -12.65 6.03 5.91
N SER A 157 -11.43 6.44 5.63
CA SER A 157 -11.07 7.11 4.39
C SER A 157 -9.72 6.60 3.90
N ILE A 158 -9.55 6.59 2.58
CA ILE A 158 -8.25 6.35 1.93
C ILE A 158 -7.59 7.65 1.43
N ALA A 159 -8.20 8.80 1.66
CA ALA A 159 -7.72 10.09 1.16
C ALA A 159 -6.92 10.87 2.23
N GLY A 160 -5.72 11.33 1.87
CA GLY A 160 -4.87 12.14 2.73
C GLY A 160 -5.53 13.44 3.22
N ALA A 161 -6.35 14.05 2.37
CA ALA A 161 -7.12 15.25 2.68
C ALA A 161 -8.21 15.03 3.76
N GLN A 162 -8.65 13.80 3.96
CA GLN A 162 -9.66 13.46 4.97
C GLN A 162 -9.02 12.89 6.24
N GLY A 163 -8.12 11.91 6.07
CA GLY A 163 -7.58 11.12 7.17
C GLY A 163 -6.09 11.28 7.44
N GLY A 164 -5.37 12.17 6.75
CA GLY A 164 -3.92 12.23 6.82
C GLY A 164 -3.24 11.11 6.03
N CYS A 165 -1.92 11.02 6.10
CA CYS A 165 -1.16 10.01 5.37
C CYS A 165 -1.38 8.58 5.92
N GLN A 166 -1.91 8.42 7.14
CA GLN A 166 -2.37 7.11 7.64
C GLN A 166 -3.45 6.51 6.71
N ALA A 167 -4.31 7.35 6.13
CA ALA A 167 -5.36 6.92 5.20
C ALA A 167 -4.77 6.39 3.87
N GLU A 168 -3.67 6.94 3.40
CA GLU A 168 -3.02 6.51 2.15
C GLU A 168 -1.99 5.41 2.40
N ILE A 169 -0.90 5.74 3.09
CA ILE A 169 0.23 4.82 3.35
C ILE A 169 -0.18 3.72 4.34
N GLY A 170 -1.00 4.05 5.35
CA GLY A 170 -1.51 3.05 6.31
C GLY A 170 -2.40 2.03 5.61
N SER A 171 -3.36 2.47 4.80
CA SER A 171 -4.22 1.59 4.02
C SER A 171 -3.43 0.73 3.02
N ALA A 172 -2.52 1.33 2.25
CA ALA A 172 -1.66 0.60 1.33
C ALA A 172 -0.81 -0.46 2.05
N SER A 173 -0.26 -0.12 3.21
CA SER A 173 0.53 -1.04 4.05
C SER A 173 -0.31 -2.21 4.55
N ALA A 174 -1.53 -1.95 5.03
CA ALA A 174 -2.47 -2.96 5.50
C ALA A 174 -2.92 -3.91 4.39
N MET A 175 -3.32 -3.36 3.24
CA MET A 175 -3.65 -4.12 2.02
C MET A 175 -2.50 -5.03 1.61
N THR A 176 -1.27 -4.51 1.64
CA THR A 176 -0.07 -5.24 1.25
C THR A 176 0.29 -6.33 2.25
N ALA A 177 0.16 -6.06 3.56
CA ALA A 177 0.44 -7.03 4.61
C ALA A 177 -0.48 -8.25 4.52
N GLY A 178 -1.80 -8.02 4.35
CA GLY A 178 -2.77 -9.10 4.17
C GLY A 178 -2.53 -9.91 2.89
N ALA A 179 -2.26 -9.24 1.78
CA ALA A 179 -1.94 -9.89 0.50
C ALA A 179 -0.66 -10.75 0.60
N LEU A 180 0.36 -10.28 1.31
CA LEU A 180 1.61 -11.03 1.49
C LEU A 180 1.42 -12.25 2.39
N VAL A 181 0.60 -12.16 3.45
CA VAL A 181 0.21 -13.33 4.27
C VAL A 181 -0.51 -14.38 3.43
N PHE A 182 -1.46 -13.95 2.56
CA PHE A 182 -2.13 -14.87 1.63
C PHE A 182 -1.13 -15.62 0.72
N LEU A 183 -0.19 -14.92 0.10
CA LEU A 183 0.83 -15.53 -0.77
C LEU A 183 1.71 -16.54 -0.03
N ARG A 184 1.88 -16.37 1.26
CA ARG A 184 2.67 -17.26 2.12
C ARG A 184 1.86 -18.43 2.68
N GLY A 185 0.60 -18.58 2.27
CA GLY A 185 -0.30 -19.65 2.72
C GLY A 185 -0.85 -19.45 4.13
N GLY A 186 -0.84 -18.21 4.65
CA GLY A 186 -1.43 -17.91 5.95
C GLY A 186 -2.96 -18.02 5.95
N SER A 187 -3.53 -18.25 7.14
CA SER A 187 -4.98 -18.32 7.34
C SER A 187 -5.64 -16.95 7.17
N LEU A 188 -6.96 -16.94 6.98
CA LEU A 188 -7.75 -15.70 6.92
C LEU A 188 -7.60 -14.87 8.21
N GLN A 189 -7.54 -15.53 9.37
CA GLN A 189 -7.25 -14.85 10.64
C GLN A 189 -5.88 -14.16 10.61
N GLN A 190 -4.82 -14.83 10.11
CA GLN A 190 -3.49 -14.21 9.99
C GLN A 190 -3.48 -13.04 9.01
N ILE A 191 -4.27 -13.08 7.93
CA ILE A 191 -4.47 -11.95 7.02
C ILE A 191 -5.01 -10.73 7.79
N TYR A 192 -6.01 -10.93 8.64
CA TYR A 192 -6.60 -9.85 9.45
C TYR A 192 -5.66 -9.35 10.54
N GLU A 193 -4.91 -10.24 11.16
CA GLU A 193 -3.87 -9.85 12.14
C GLU A 193 -2.81 -8.97 11.49
N ALA A 194 -2.27 -9.36 10.34
CA ALA A 194 -1.29 -8.56 9.60
C ALA A 194 -1.85 -7.19 9.20
N THR A 195 -3.10 -7.15 8.74
CA THR A 195 -3.82 -5.92 8.39
C THR A 195 -3.93 -4.98 9.59
N ALA A 196 -4.37 -5.50 10.74
CA ALA A 196 -4.50 -4.73 11.98
C ALA A 196 -3.15 -4.21 12.49
N LEU A 197 -2.12 -5.05 12.47
CA LEU A 197 -0.75 -4.68 12.87
C LEU A 197 -0.20 -3.58 11.99
N ALA A 198 -0.40 -3.67 10.66
CA ALA A 198 0.10 -2.69 9.71
C ALA A 198 -0.58 -1.32 9.87
N LEU A 199 -1.90 -1.28 10.06
CA LEU A 199 -2.63 -0.04 10.35
C LEU A 199 -2.16 0.60 11.66
N LYS A 200 -2.10 -0.19 12.74
CA LYS A 200 -1.69 0.33 14.07
C LYS A 200 -0.31 0.98 14.05
N GLY A 201 0.62 0.44 13.29
CA GLY A 201 1.97 0.98 13.18
C GLY A 201 2.03 2.37 12.55
N LEU A 202 0.99 2.77 11.83
CA LEU A 202 0.95 4.02 11.05
C LEU A 202 -0.18 4.97 11.46
N LEU A 203 -0.92 4.68 12.55
CA LEU A 203 -1.95 5.58 13.07
C LEU A 203 -1.35 6.93 13.45
N GLY A 204 -2.05 7.99 13.12
CA GLY A 204 -1.63 9.36 13.38
C GLY A 204 -0.63 9.93 12.37
N LEU A 205 -0.26 9.20 11.32
CA LEU A 205 0.65 9.71 10.30
C LEU A 205 0.00 10.86 9.52
N VAL A 206 0.56 12.06 9.69
CA VAL A 206 0.05 13.30 9.09
C VAL A 206 0.33 13.37 7.59
N CYS A 207 -0.47 14.13 6.83
CA CYS A 207 -0.21 14.48 5.44
C CYS A 207 0.23 15.94 5.33
N ASP A 208 1.53 16.16 5.18
CA ASP A 208 2.20 17.47 5.23
C ASP A 208 3.11 17.71 4.00
N PRO A 209 2.58 17.57 2.76
CA PRO A 209 3.38 17.61 1.55
C PRO A 209 3.98 19.00 1.32
N VAL A 210 5.29 19.03 1.01
CA VAL A 210 6.02 20.26 0.68
C VAL A 210 5.50 20.81 -0.65
N ALA A 211 5.16 22.09 -0.67
CA ALA A 211 4.62 22.81 -1.83
C ALA A 211 3.35 22.17 -2.43
N GLY A 212 2.62 21.34 -1.66
CA GLY A 212 1.42 20.63 -2.15
C GLY A 212 1.71 19.48 -3.13
N LEU A 213 2.97 19.09 -3.29
CA LEU A 213 3.36 18.06 -4.23
C LEU A 213 3.50 16.68 -3.57
N VAL A 214 3.09 15.63 -4.28
CA VAL A 214 3.23 14.23 -3.82
C VAL A 214 4.68 13.76 -4.03
N GLU A 215 5.62 14.48 -3.42
CA GLU A 215 7.06 14.27 -3.52
C GLU A 215 7.71 14.11 -2.15
N VAL A 216 7.74 15.18 -1.37
CA VAL A 216 8.32 15.20 -0.02
C VAL A 216 7.22 15.44 1.01
N PRO A 217 7.02 14.51 1.94
CA PRO A 217 7.79 13.28 2.23
C PRO A 217 7.29 12.02 1.50
N CYS A 218 6.30 12.12 0.62
CA CYS A 218 5.50 11.01 0.09
C CYS A 218 6.35 9.88 -0.53
N VAL A 219 7.36 10.23 -1.34
CA VAL A 219 8.24 9.23 -1.99
C VAL A 219 8.87 8.31 -0.94
N LYS A 220 9.43 8.85 0.14
CA LYS A 220 10.09 8.05 1.18
C LYS A 220 9.09 7.34 2.10
N ARG A 221 7.88 7.86 2.28
CA ARG A 221 6.82 7.19 3.04
C ARG A 221 6.32 5.91 2.36
N ASN A 222 6.39 5.80 1.03
CA ASN A 222 6.12 4.54 0.34
C ASN A 222 7.07 3.43 0.81
N VAL A 223 8.36 3.73 1.03
CA VAL A 223 9.31 2.77 1.60
C VAL A 223 8.87 2.32 2.98
N ILE A 224 8.52 3.27 3.85
CA ILE A 224 8.09 2.96 5.23
C ILE A 224 6.84 2.07 5.21
N GLY A 225 5.84 2.40 4.38
CA GLY A 225 4.62 1.59 4.26
C GLY A 225 4.91 0.17 3.77
N ALA A 226 5.79 0.01 2.78
CA ALA A 226 6.16 -1.30 2.24
C ALA A 226 6.95 -2.15 3.26
N VAL A 227 7.91 -1.56 3.96
CA VAL A 227 8.68 -2.25 5.02
C VAL A 227 7.79 -2.63 6.20
N ASN A 228 6.90 -1.72 6.62
CA ASN A 228 5.91 -2.00 7.66
C ASN A 228 5.01 -3.19 7.27
N ALA A 229 4.53 -3.25 6.02
CA ALA A 229 3.71 -4.36 5.53
C ALA A 229 4.44 -5.70 5.63
N VAL A 230 5.71 -5.77 5.21
CA VAL A 230 6.52 -6.99 5.30
C VAL A 230 6.71 -7.42 6.74
N SER A 231 7.07 -6.50 7.62
CA SER A 231 7.27 -6.78 9.05
C SER A 231 5.98 -7.28 9.72
N CYS A 232 4.83 -6.70 9.38
CA CYS A 232 3.54 -7.11 9.93
C CYS A 232 3.08 -8.47 9.39
N SER A 233 3.37 -8.77 8.11
CA SER A 233 3.18 -10.11 7.56
C SER A 233 4.04 -11.15 8.30
N ASP A 234 5.32 -10.85 8.57
CA ASP A 234 6.18 -11.75 9.33
C ASP A 234 5.67 -12.00 10.75
N MET A 235 5.24 -10.93 11.43
CA MET A 235 4.64 -11.06 12.76
C MET A 235 3.40 -11.96 12.76
N ALA A 236 2.48 -11.75 11.83
CA ALA A 236 1.26 -12.55 11.75
C ALA A 236 1.55 -14.03 11.39
N MET A 237 2.50 -14.28 10.48
CA MET A 237 2.95 -15.64 10.16
C MET A 237 3.67 -16.33 11.32
N ALA A 238 4.28 -15.55 12.21
CA ALA A 238 4.86 -16.03 13.47
C ALA A 238 3.82 -16.13 14.61
N GLU A 239 2.52 -16.09 14.29
CA GLU A 239 1.40 -16.18 15.24
C GLU A 239 1.33 -15.02 16.26
N ILE A 240 1.98 -13.89 15.95
CA ILE A 240 1.84 -12.67 16.75
C ILE A 240 0.54 -11.98 16.35
N THR A 241 -0.37 -11.86 17.32
CA THR A 241 -1.72 -11.35 17.11
C THR A 241 -1.88 -9.87 17.47
N SER A 242 -2.91 -9.26 16.92
CA SER A 242 -3.39 -7.94 17.30
C SER A 242 -4.42 -8.08 18.44
N PHE A 243 -4.16 -7.50 19.60
CA PHE A 243 -5.15 -7.49 20.70
C PHE A 243 -6.45 -6.78 20.28
N ILE A 244 -6.35 -5.73 19.45
CA ILE A 244 -7.50 -4.99 18.92
C ILE A 244 -7.89 -5.61 17.58
N PRO A 245 -9.15 -6.05 17.39
CA PRO A 245 -9.63 -6.58 16.11
C PRO A 245 -9.49 -5.59 14.96
N VAL A 246 -9.30 -6.10 13.75
CA VAL A 246 -8.98 -5.30 12.56
C VAL A 246 -10.02 -4.23 12.26
N ASP A 247 -11.31 -4.53 12.34
CA ASP A 247 -12.38 -3.57 12.08
C ASP A 247 -12.36 -2.42 13.10
N GLN A 248 -12.06 -2.69 14.36
CA GLN A 248 -11.90 -1.64 15.38
C GLN A 248 -10.65 -0.79 15.17
N VAL A 249 -9.58 -1.34 14.60
CA VAL A 249 -8.40 -0.55 14.20
C VAL A 249 -8.74 0.38 13.05
N ILE A 250 -9.57 -0.06 12.09
CA ILE A 250 -10.07 0.79 11.01
C ILE A 250 -10.94 1.94 11.57
N ASP A 251 -11.84 1.63 12.51
CA ASP A 251 -12.66 2.65 13.17
C ASP A 251 -11.83 3.67 13.95
N ALA A 252 -10.78 3.21 14.64
CA ALA A 252 -9.82 4.09 15.32
C ALA A 252 -9.06 4.99 14.35
N MET A 253 -8.70 4.47 13.17
CA MET A 253 -8.06 5.28 12.12
C MET A 253 -8.99 6.38 11.61
N ASP A 254 -10.29 6.09 11.44
CA ASP A 254 -11.29 7.09 11.06
C ASP A 254 -11.46 8.16 12.13
N GLU A 255 -11.58 7.77 13.41
CA GLU A 255 -11.68 8.70 14.52
C GLU A 255 -10.47 9.65 14.60
N ILE A 256 -9.25 9.09 14.53
CA ILE A 256 -8.00 9.86 14.50
C ILE A 256 -7.99 10.81 13.30
N GLY A 257 -8.37 10.30 12.12
CA GLY A 257 -8.45 11.10 10.90
C GLY A 257 -9.42 12.27 11.04
N ARG A 258 -10.62 12.05 11.53
CA ARG A 258 -11.61 13.13 11.77
C ARG A 258 -11.11 14.19 12.75
N ASN A 259 -10.43 13.77 13.83
CA ASN A 259 -9.91 14.65 14.87
C ASN A 259 -8.56 15.30 14.50
N MET A 260 -7.90 14.87 13.44
CA MET A 260 -6.63 15.45 13.00
C MET A 260 -6.83 16.91 12.57
N PRO A 261 -6.00 17.86 13.05
CA PRO A 261 -6.07 19.26 12.63
C PRO A 261 -5.90 19.43 11.11
N CYS A 262 -6.65 20.35 10.50
CA CYS A 262 -6.67 20.56 9.05
C CYS A 262 -5.30 20.85 8.44
N GLN A 263 -4.39 21.48 9.19
CA GLN A 263 -3.02 21.76 8.75
C GLN A 263 -2.18 20.50 8.47
N TYR A 264 -2.63 19.33 8.93
CA TYR A 264 -1.99 18.02 8.73
C TYR A 264 -2.75 17.11 7.77
N LYS A 265 -3.71 17.67 7.02
CA LYS A 265 -4.55 16.96 6.05
C LYS A 265 -4.31 17.47 4.62
N GLU A 266 -3.10 17.28 4.11
CA GLU A 266 -2.72 17.61 2.73
C GLU A 266 -2.81 19.10 2.36
N THR A 267 -2.92 19.99 3.34
CA THR A 267 -3.10 21.44 3.12
C THR A 267 -1.78 22.19 2.95
N SER A 268 -0.64 21.55 3.20
CA SER A 268 0.69 22.21 3.26
C SER A 268 0.80 23.36 4.27
N GLN A 269 -0.13 23.42 5.24
CA GLN A 269 -0.19 24.50 6.25
C GLN A 269 0.49 24.11 7.58
N GLY A 270 1.07 22.92 7.66
CA GLY A 270 1.72 22.39 8.87
C GLY A 270 2.87 21.44 8.56
N GLY A 271 3.51 20.92 9.60
CA GLY A 271 4.54 19.91 9.51
C GLY A 271 5.74 20.31 8.65
N LEU A 272 6.19 19.39 7.80
CA LEU A 272 7.36 19.59 6.94
C LEU A 272 7.19 20.75 5.94
N ALA A 273 5.98 20.97 5.45
CA ALA A 273 5.69 22.02 4.48
C ALA A 273 6.00 23.45 4.99
N VAL A 274 5.92 23.67 6.30
CA VAL A 274 6.13 25.01 6.90
C VAL A 274 7.52 25.20 7.51
N THR A 275 8.39 24.21 7.39
CA THR A 275 9.80 24.34 7.78
C THR A 275 10.52 25.37 6.89
N PRO A 276 11.64 25.98 7.34
CA PRO A 276 12.41 26.89 6.49
C PRO A 276 12.76 26.28 5.13
N ALA A 277 13.19 25.02 5.10
CA ALA A 277 13.51 24.30 3.89
C ALA A 277 12.26 24.04 3.02
N GLY A 278 11.14 23.66 3.63
CA GLY A 278 9.87 23.46 2.91
C GLY A 278 9.36 24.73 2.23
N LYS A 279 9.45 25.87 2.92
CA LYS A 279 9.05 27.19 2.41
C LYS A 279 10.00 27.77 1.37
N SER A 280 11.23 27.27 1.25
CA SER A 280 12.19 27.74 0.25
C SER A 280 11.96 27.14 -1.14
N VAL A 281 11.07 26.15 -1.26
CA VAL A 281 10.72 25.57 -2.57
C VAL A 281 9.87 26.55 -3.35
N VAL A 282 10.37 26.95 -4.51
CA VAL A 282 9.67 27.80 -5.49
C VAL A 282 9.30 26.93 -6.68
N LEU A 283 8.03 26.88 -7.07
CA LEU A 283 7.51 26.12 -8.21
C LEU A 283 7.46 26.97 -9.48
#